data_eb9a66b1f2cfe7737b829d6025838494
#
_entry.id   eb9a66b1f2cfe7737b829d6025838494
#
_cell.length_a   1.000
_cell.length_b   1.000
_cell.length_c   1.000
_cell.angle_alpha   90.00
_cell.angle_beta   90.00
_cell.angle_gamma   90.00
#
_symmetry.space_group_name_H-M   'P 1'
#
loop_
_entity.id
_entity.type
_entity.pdbx_description
1 polymer ?
#
loop_
_entity_poly.entity_id
_entity_poly.type
_entity_poly.pdbx_seq_one_letter_code
_entity_poly.pdbx_strand_id
1 'polypeptide(L)'
;MTRIIEFLIALGIVAGLFVVVGLVLPSERQMSESVETNRRMTIVYDTVNSFRRFKDWNPLVLRDPKIQLKLAGPEEGKGARVEYSSTEGYIGNGSWEITNSVKNERVEIAIEDPTKGYDKVTNFTLVPTGKNNKNVKITQDYSVKYGWNLFGRYAGLYVSRHVGDDLKLGLSRLATALATVPNFDYRAELDGKPVLSDLKIVDVPAEDLLVVTAGNIDRDNETIKKSIKDNQEWIKRVMDSNGLEAVGPVRIVTTDFASDKYAFDVVQP
;
A
#
# COMPACT_ATOMS: atom_id res chain seq x y z
N MET A 1 -65.10 12.39 0.61
CA MET A 1 -64.27 13.56 0.86
C MET A 1 -63.47 13.47 2.17
N THR A 2 -64.04 13.03 3.26
CA THR A 2 -63.39 12.86 4.58
C THR A 2 -62.08 12.04 4.55
N ARG A 3 -62.12 10.89 3.86
CA ARG A 3 -60.93 10.01 3.72
C ARG A 3 -59.72 10.66 3.01
N ILE A 4 -59.97 11.55 2.04
CA ILE A 4 -58.94 12.28 1.32
C ILE A 4 -58.30 13.33 2.24
N ILE A 5 -59.14 14.00 3.05
CA ILE A 5 -58.66 14.99 4.01
C ILE A 5 -57.84 14.33 5.12
N GLU A 6 -58.27 13.21 5.65
CA GLU A 6 -57.52 12.39 6.62
C GLU A 6 -56.17 11.96 6.06
N PHE A 7 -56.15 11.50 4.78
CA PHE A 7 -54.88 11.14 4.11
C PHE A 7 -53.95 12.33 3.96
N LEU A 8 -54.47 13.51 3.52
CA LEU A 8 -53.65 14.72 3.38
C LEU A 8 -53.10 15.20 4.71
N ILE A 9 -53.88 15.13 5.80
CA ILE A 9 -53.40 15.46 7.13
C ILE A 9 -52.29 14.51 7.58
N ALA A 10 -52.50 13.19 7.39
CA ALA A 10 -51.49 12.19 7.72
C ALA A 10 -50.19 12.41 6.92
N LEU A 11 -50.30 12.69 5.61
CA LEU A 11 -49.18 13.00 4.75
C LEU A 11 -48.44 14.28 5.22
N GLY A 12 -49.18 15.32 5.62
CA GLY A 12 -48.61 16.57 6.17
C GLY A 12 -47.84 16.33 7.46
N ILE A 13 -48.37 15.48 8.36
CA ILE A 13 -47.70 15.09 9.61
C ILE A 13 -46.41 14.33 9.30
N VAL A 14 -46.44 13.33 8.41
CA VAL A 14 -45.26 12.57 8.01
C VAL A 14 -44.18 13.47 7.37
N ALA A 15 -44.60 14.37 6.47
CA ALA A 15 -43.69 15.33 5.86
C ALA A 15 -43.07 16.29 6.89
N GLY A 16 -43.88 16.77 7.84
CA GLY A 16 -43.40 17.61 8.94
C GLY A 16 -42.38 16.89 9.82
N LEU A 17 -42.69 15.65 10.20
CA LEU A 17 -41.75 14.79 10.97
C LEU A 17 -40.45 14.53 10.20
N PHE A 18 -40.54 14.27 8.91
CA PHE A 18 -39.36 14.08 8.06
C PHE A 18 -38.47 15.33 8.09
N VAL A 19 -39.04 16.52 7.95
CA VAL A 19 -38.28 17.75 7.99
C VAL A 19 -37.66 17.96 9.37
N VAL A 20 -38.42 17.84 10.45
CA VAL A 20 -37.93 18.02 11.82
C VAL A 20 -36.78 17.06 12.14
N VAL A 21 -36.96 15.79 11.86
CA VAL A 21 -35.90 14.77 12.09
C VAL A 21 -34.71 15.08 11.21
N GLY A 22 -34.90 15.43 9.93
CA GLY A 22 -33.81 15.76 9.02
C GLY A 22 -33.00 16.99 9.47
N LEU A 23 -33.62 17.97 10.14
CA LEU A 23 -32.92 19.13 10.71
C LEU A 23 -32.12 18.78 11.97
N VAL A 24 -32.58 17.81 12.76
CA VAL A 24 -31.88 17.34 13.96
C VAL A 24 -30.69 16.42 13.61
N LEU A 25 -30.76 15.72 12.47
CA LEU A 25 -29.66 14.86 12.02
C LEU A 25 -28.39 15.68 11.75
N PRO A 26 -27.20 15.15 12.08
CA PRO A 26 -25.93 15.83 11.83
C PRO A 26 -25.77 16.19 10.34
N SER A 27 -25.29 17.43 10.11
CA SER A 27 -24.97 17.94 8.77
C SER A 27 -23.63 17.47 8.20
N GLU A 28 -22.86 16.78 9.04
CA GLU A 28 -21.55 16.19 8.72
C GLU A 28 -21.42 14.82 9.36
N ARG A 29 -20.66 13.93 8.75
CA ARG A 29 -20.29 12.64 9.33
C ARG A 29 -18.78 12.48 9.29
N GLN A 30 -18.24 11.96 10.38
CA GLN A 30 -16.83 11.65 10.55
C GLN A 30 -16.68 10.22 11.04
N MET A 31 -15.69 9.53 10.55
CA MET A 31 -15.35 8.16 10.93
C MET A 31 -13.85 8.02 10.99
N SER A 32 -13.38 7.18 11.90
CA SER A 32 -11.97 6.92 12.13
C SER A 32 -11.75 5.43 12.37
N GLU A 33 -10.82 4.85 11.63
CA GLU A 33 -10.38 3.47 11.81
C GLU A 33 -8.85 3.42 11.82
N SER A 34 -8.26 2.40 12.44
CA SER A 34 -6.82 2.30 12.49
C SER A 34 -6.31 0.86 12.42
N VAL A 35 -5.08 0.72 11.92
CA VAL A 35 -4.35 -0.56 11.88
C VAL A 35 -2.90 -0.32 12.27
N GLU A 36 -2.23 -1.33 12.80
CA GLU A 36 -0.79 -1.30 13.04
C GLU A 36 -0.04 -2.17 12.04
N THR A 37 1.16 -1.73 11.68
CA THR A 37 2.10 -2.49 10.85
C THR A 37 3.51 -2.41 11.43
N ASN A 38 4.32 -3.44 11.20
CA ASN A 38 5.73 -3.47 11.58
C ASN A 38 6.67 -2.94 10.48
N ARG A 39 6.11 -2.27 9.46
CA ARG A 39 6.91 -1.65 8.40
C ARG A 39 7.45 -0.31 8.83
N ARG A 40 8.59 0.10 8.25
CA ARG A 40 9.20 1.40 8.52
C ARG A 40 8.27 2.53 8.11
N MET A 41 8.34 3.65 8.84
CA MET A 41 7.52 4.84 8.62
C MET A 41 7.60 5.34 7.18
N THR A 42 8.79 5.38 6.59
CA THR A 42 9.03 5.81 5.21
C THR A 42 8.30 4.94 4.20
N ILE A 43 8.29 3.61 4.38
CA ILE A 43 7.59 2.66 3.49
C ILE A 43 6.08 2.88 3.57
N VAL A 44 5.54 3.07 4.78
CA VAL A 44 4.12 3.33 5.00
C VAL A 44 3.74 4.64 4.35
N TYR A 45 4.50 5.71 4.63
CA TYR A 45 4.26 7.02 4.06
C TYR A 45 4.30 7.01 2.53
N ASP A 46 5.34 6.45 1.91
CA ASP A 46 5.45 6.39 0.45
C ASP A 46 4.29 5.61 -0.20
N THR A 47 3.79 4.59 0.49
CA THR A 47 2.65 3.80 -0.01
C THR A 47 1.35 4.60 -0.01
N VAL A 48 1.09 5.41 1.03
CA VAL A 48 -0.15 6.22 1.11
C VAL A 48 -0.02 7.57 0.41
N ASN A 49 1.22 8.06 0.21
CA ASN A 49 1.53 9.31 -0.49
C ASN A 49 1.56 9.16 -2.02
N SER A 50 1.15 8.01 -2.54
CA SER A 50 1.10 7.69 -3.97
C SER A 50 -0.07 6.77 -4.29
N PHE A 51 -0.64 6.90 -5.49
CA PHE A 51 -1.71 6.00 -5.96
C PHE A 51 -1.20 4.82 -6.81
N ARG A 52 0.13 4.59 -6.92
CA ARG A 52 0.70 3.47 -7.68
C ARG A 52 0.17 2.11 -7.20
N ARG A 53 -0.02 1.97 -5.89
CA ARG A 53 -0.52 0.75 -5.25
C ARG A 53 -1.99 0.84 -4.81
N PHE A 54 -2.75 1.82 -5.32
CA PHE A 54 -4.16 2.02 -4.99
C PHE A 54 -5.00 0.75 -5.14
N LYS A 55 -4.79 0.01 -6.22
CA LYS A 55 -5.49 -1.25 -6.50
C LYS A 55 -5.23 -2.37 -5.48
N ASP A 56 -4.10 -2.33 -4.79
CA ASP A 56 -3.69 -3.39 -3.86
C ASP A 56 -4.48 -3.30 -2.54
N TRP A 57 -4.89 -2.09 -2.15
CA TRP A 57 -5.52 -1.87 -0.86
C TRP A 57 -6.93 -1.25 -0.92
N ASN A 58 -7.28 -0.47 -1.94
CA ASN A 58 -8.55 0.23 -1.96
C ASN A 58 -9.73 -0.74 -2.24
N PRO A 59 -10.81 -0.70 -1.41
CA PRO A 59 -11.96 -1.60 -1.56
C PRO A 59 -12.73 -1.47 -2.86
N LEU A 60 -12.67 -0.34 -3.56
CA LEU A 60 -13.34 -0.13 -4.85
C LEU A 60 -13.00 -1.23 -5.87
N VAL A 61 -11.72 -1.66 -5.90
CA VAL A 61 -11.26 -2.70 -6.83
C VAL A 61 -11.85 -4.08 -6.51
N LEU A 62 -12.22 -4.34 -5.26
CA LEU A 62 -12.91 -5.58 -4.89
C LEU A 62 -14.37 -5.57 -5.31
N ARG A 63 -14.99 -4.39 -5.26
CA ARG A 63 -16.39 -4.22 -5.62
C ARG A 63 -16.61 -4.26 -7.12
N ASP A 64 -15.62 -3.78 -7.88
CA ASP A 64 -15.57 -3.90 -9.34
C ASP A 64 -14.15 -4.27 -9.80
N PRO A 65 -13.90 -5.57 -10.04
CA PRO A 65 -12.59 -6.02 -10.56
C PRO A 65 -12.28 -5.49 -11.97
N LYS A 66 -13.27 -4.94 -12.69
CA LYS A 66 -13.10 -4.36 -14.03
C LYS A 66 -12.97 -2.84 -14.01
N ILE A 67 -12.92 -2.22 -12.82
CA ILE A 67 -12.77 -0.78 -12.66
C ILE A 67 -11.55 -0.27 -13.43
N GLN A 68 -11.75 0.79 -14.21
CA GLN A 68 -10.65 1.44 -14.92
C GLN A 68 -10.01 2.47 -14.00
N LEU A 69 -8.69 2.40 -13.83
CA LEU A 69 -7.92 3.35 -13.03
C LEU A 69 -6.95 4.10 -13.93
N LYS A 70 -6.93 5.41 -13.81
CA LYS A 70 -6.01 6.30 -14.53
C LYS A 70 -5.29 7.20 -13.53
N LEU A 71 -3.97 7.10 -13.50
CA LEU A 71 -3.14 8.00 -12.70
C LEU A 71 -2.95 9.33 -13.45
N ALA A 72 -2.97 10.43 -12.71
CA ALA A 72 -2.79 11.78 -13.21
C ALA A 72 -2.01 12.63 -12.20
N GLY A 73 -1.44 13.74 -12.66
CA GLY A 73 -0.61 14.60 -11.84
C GLY A 73 0.78 14.02 -11.56
N PRO A 74 1.47 14.48 -10.51
CA PRO A 74 2.74 13.94 -10.08
C PRO A 74 2.58 12.50 -9.58
N GLU A 75 3.68 11.74 -9.55
CA GLU A 75 3.67 10.33 -9.12
C GLU A 75 3.37 10.17 -7.63
N GLU A 76 3.70 11.17 -6.81
CA GLU A 76 3.53 11.17 -5.36
C GLU A 76 3.32 12.59 -4.82
N GLY A 77 2.74 12.69 -3.62
CA GLY A 77 2.54 13.94 -2.92
C GLY A 77 1.39 14.77 -3.46
N LYS A 78 1.37 16.04 -3.06
CA LYS A 78 0.30 16.98 -3.42
C LYS A 78 0.08 17.08 -4.93
N GLY A 79 -1.17 16.93 -5.35
CA GLY A 79 -1.59 16.94 -6.76
C GLY A 79 -1.56 15.57 -7.43
N ALA A 80 -0.98 14.54 -6.80
CA ALA A 80 -1.12 13.17 -7.28
C ALA A 80 -2.60 12.78 -7.25
N ARG A 81 -3.08 12.18 -8.35
CA ARG A 81 -4.51 11.89 -8.54
C ARG A 81 -4.70 10.53 -9.18
N VAL A 82 -5.73 9.82 -8.75
CA VAL A 82 -6.26 8.64 -9.42
C VAL A 82 -7.70 8.90 -9.81
N GLU A 83 -8.01 8.75 -11.08
CA GLU A 83 -9.36 8.78 -11.63
C GLU A 83 -9.82 7.34 -11.81
N TYR A 84 -11.08 7.06 -11.48
CA TYR A 84 -11.66 5.76 -11.69
C TYR A 84 -12.98 5.83 -12.45
N SER A 85 -13.24 4.80 -13.21
CA SER A 85 -14.49 4.63 -13.95
C SER A 85 -14.97 3.19 -13.82
N SER A 86 -16.23 3.04 -13.40
CA SER A 86 -16.91 1.74 -13.24
C SER A 86 -18.20 1.73 -13.99
N THR A 87 -18.56 0.58 -14.56
CA THR A 87 -19.85 0.32 -15.15
C THR A 87 -20.92 -0.02 -14.11
N GLU A 88 -20.49 -0.31 -12.87
CA GLU A 88 -21.37 -0.56 -11.75
C GLU A 88 -21.96 0.77 -11.26
N GLY A 89 -23.29 0.91 -11.39
CA GLY A 89 -23.97 2.19 -11.16
C GLY A 89 -23.87 2.73 -9.72
N TYR A 90 -23.56 1.89 -8.75
CA TYR A 90 -23.37 2.29 -7.35
C TYR A 90 -21.94 2.78 -7.07
N ILE A 91 -20.96 2.50 -7.95
CA ILE A 91 -19.59 2.99 -7.89
C ILE A 91 -19.46 4.22 -8.78
N GLY A 92 -19.84 4.11 -10.06
CA GLY A 92 -19.78 5.19 -11.05
C GLY A 92 -18.35 5.67 -11.32
N ASN A 93 -18.24 6.97 -11.57
CA ASN A 93 -16.96 7.63 -11.85
C ASN A 93 -16.57 8.55 -10.71
N GLY A 94 -15.28 8.66 -10.44
CA GLY A 94 -14.80 9.54 -9.39
C GLY A 94 -13.29 9.71 -9.41
N SER A 95 -12.78 10.37 -8.38
CA SER A 95 -11.34 10.59 -8.24
C SER A 95 -10.92 10.73 -6.78
N TRP A 96 -9.67 10.41 -6.53
CA TRP A 96 -8.95 10.68 -5.30
C TRP A 96 -7.75 11.56 -5.62
N GLU A 97 -7.56 12.66 -4.91
CA GLU A 97 -6.46 13.61 -5.11
C GLU A 97 -5.78 13.95 -3.80
N ILE A 98 -4.47 13.85 -3.73
CA ILE A 98 -3.69 14.28 -2.57
C ILE A 98 -3.67 15.81 -2.53
N THR A 99 -4.35 16.39 -1.55
CA THR A 99 -4.44 17.85 -1.36
C THR A 99 -3.34 18.38 -0.48
N ASN A 100 -2.90 17.57 0.50
CA ASN A 100 -1.81 17.93 1.40
C ASN A 100 -1.02 16.68 1.82
N SER A 101 0.28 16.86 2.05
CA SER A 101 1.16 15.78 2.45
C SER A 101 2.30 16.31 3.32
N VAL A 102 2.44 15.73 4.52
CA VAL A 102 3.51 16.03 5.47
C VAL A 102 4.32 14.75 5.66
N LYS A 103 5.61 14.80 5.31
CA LYS A 103 6.50 13.64 5.27
C LYS A 103 6.49 12.87 6.58
N ASN A 104 6.21 11.55 6.50
CA ASN A 104 6.18 10.61 7.63
C ASN A 104 5.14 10.94 8.72
N GLU A 105 4.16 11.78 8.43
CA GLU A 105 3.18 12.22 9.42
C GLU A 105 1.75 12.09 8.90
N ARG A 106 1.43 12.72 7.76
CA ARG A 106 0.06 12.83 7.30
C ARG A 106 -0.07 12.96 5.79
N VAL A 107 -1.11 12.34 5.24
CA VAL A 107 -1.55 12.52 3.85
C VAL A 107 -3.04 12.79 3.83
N GLU A 108 -3.45 13.93 3.26
CA GLU A 108 -4.84 14.33 3.10
C GLU A 108 -5.26 14.17 1.64
N ILE A 109 -6.41 13.55 1.43
CA ILE A 109 -6.92 13.19 0.11
C ILE A 109 -8.35 13.66 -0.02
N ALA A 110 -8.64 14.48 -1.02
CA ALA A 110 -9.99 14.81 -1.43
C ALA A 110 -10.56 13.69 -2.29
N ILE A 111 -11.85 13.38 -2.09
CA ILE A 111 -12.57 12.33 -2.81
C ILE A 111 -13.75 12.96 -3.55
N GLU A 112 -13.84 12.69 -4.84
CA GLU A 112 -14.99 12.99 -5.67
C GLU A 112 -15.63 11.67 -6.11
N ASP A 113 -16.87 11.46 -5.81
CA ASP A 113 -17.65 10.29 -6.18
C ASP A 113 -19.15 10.64 -6.28
N PRO A 114 -19.99 9.82 -6.94
CA PRO A 114 -21.41 10.13 -7.17
C PRO A 114 -22.27 9.98 -5.91
N THR A 115 -21.75 9.53 -4.78
CA THR A 115 -22.53 9.33 -3.57
C THR A 115 -22.96 10.66 -2.94
N LYS A 116 -24.03 10.61 -2.12
CA LYS A 116 -24.54 11.82 -1.46
C LYS A 116 -23.51 12.47 -0.55
N GLY A 117 -23.50 13.80 -0.53
CA GLY A 117 -22.57 14.62 0.26
C GLY A 117 -21.52 15.32 -0.62
N TYR A 118 -20.81 16.25 -0.02
CA TYR A 118 -19.75 17.05 -0.65
C TYR A 118 -18.61 17.26 0.35
N ASP A 119 -17.50 17.86 -0.10
CA ASP A 119 -16.28 18.03 0.71
C ASP A 119 -15.84 16.72 1.38
N LYS A 120 -15.80 15.65 0.59
CA LYS A 120 -15.35 14.34 1.07
C LYS A 120 -13.83 14.34 1.15
N VAL A 121 -13.33 14.07 2.34
CA VAL A 121 -11.89 14.06 2.63
C VAL A 121 -11.56 12.80 3.40
N THR A 122 -10.46 12.17 3.07
CA THR A 122 -9.84 11.15 3.92
C THR A 122 -8.42 11.55 4.29
N ASN A 123 -8.08 11.38 5.57
CA ASN A 123 -6.76 11.65 6.13
C ASN A 123 -6.10 10.36 6.59
N PHE A 124 -4.88 10.10 6.16
CA PHE A 124 -4.01 9.11 6.77
C PHE A 124 -3.06 9.81 7.75
N THR A 125 -3.15 9.46 9.03
CA THR A 125 -2.23 9.92 10.08
C THR A 125 -1.35 8.75 10.49
N LEU A 126 -0.04 8.97 10.52
CA LEU A 126 0.97 7.97 10.81
C LEU A 126 1.65 8.29 12.14
N VAL A 127 1.60 7.35 13.07
CA VAL A 127 2.20 7.53 14.40
C VAL A 127 3.10 6.33 14.72
N PRO A 128 4.37 6.58 15.10
CA PRO A 128 5.24 5.49 15.54
C PRO A 128 4.72 4.89 16.84
N THR A 129 4.73 3.56 16.93
CA THR A 129 4.24 2.80 18.07
C THR A 129 5.15 1.60 18.40
N GLY A 130 4.79 0.87 19.45
CA GLY A 130 5.54 -0.30 19.88
C GLY A 130 6.87 0.03 20.57
N LYS A 131 7.57 -1.01 21.01
CA LYS A 131 8.87 -0.86 21.68
C LYS A 131 9.90 -0.30 20.70
N ASN A 132 10.54 0.81 21.06
CA ASN A 132 11.53 1.52 20.24
C ASN A 132 10.96 2.01 18.88
N ASN A 133 9.68 2.38 18.81
CA ASN A 133 9.01 2.90 17.61
C ASN A 133 9.15 1.98 16.38
N LYS A 134 9.13 0.66 16.61
CA LYS A 134 9.30 -0.33 15.54
C LYS A 134 8.05 -0.55 14.69
N ASN A 135 6.89 -0.17 15.21
CA ASN A 135 5.60 -0.25 14.52
C ASN A 135 5.13 1.14 14.10
N VAL A 136 4.23 1.15 13.15
CA VAL A 136 3.51 2.35 12.73
C VAL A 136 2.02 2.09 12.87
N LYS A 137 1.33 2.93 13.61
CA LYS A 137 -0.12 3.01 13.61
C LYS A 137 -0.56 3.92 12.48
N ILE A 138 -1.37 3.38 11.60
CA ILE A 138 -2.01 4.07 10.47
C ILE A 138 -3.45 4.33 10.89
N THR A 139 -3.83 5.59 11.03
CA THR A 139 -5.22 5.99 11.27
C THR A 139 -5.76 6.62 10.00
N GLN A 140 -6.91 6.14 9.55
CA GLN A 140 -7.64 6.72 8.42
C GLN A 140 -8.91 7.37 8.94
N ASP A 141 -8.98 8.68 8.83
CA ASP A 141 -10.16 9.48 9.12
C ASP A 141 -10.89 9.80 7.81
N TYR A 142 -12.20 9.73 7.82
CA TYR A 142 -13.04 10.12 6.70
C TYR A 142 -14.09 11.12 7.16
N SER A 143 -14.32 12.16 6.38
CA SER A 143 -15.36 13.15 6.61
C SER A 143 -16.17 13.43 5.34
N VAL A 144 -17.46 13.71 5.53
CA VAL A 144 -18.39 14.10 4.46
C VAL A 144 -19.42 15.08 4.98
N LYS A 145 -19.71 16.13 4.22
CA LYS A 145 -20.71 17.14 4.54
C LYS A 145 -21.98 16.94 3.74
N TYR A 146 -23.11 17.21 4.37
CA TYR A 146 -24.46 17.20 3.77
C TYR A 146 -25.12 18.57 3.79
N GLY A 147 -24.66 19.51 4.64
CA GLY A 147 -25.21 20.85 4.80
C GLY A 147 -26.71 20.85 5.06
N TRP A 148 -27.48 21.54 4.22
CA TRP A 148 -28.94 21.63 4.28
C TRP A 148 -29.67 20.53 3.50
N ASN A 149 -28.96 19.59 2.86
CA ASN A 149 -29.56 18.47 2.13
C ASN A 149 -30.11 17.44 3.12
N LEU A 150 -31.41 17.53 3.42
CA LEU A 150 -32.07 16.60 4.37
C LEU A 150 -31.96 15.15 3.92
N PHE A 151 -32.16 14.87 2.61
CA PHE A 151 -32.00 13.50 2.09
C PHE A 151 -30.58 12.99 2.27
N GLY A 152 -29.56 13.86 2.11
CA GLY A 152 -28.18 13.55 2.41
C GLY A 152 -27.95 13.22 3.88
N ARG A 153 -28.55 13.96 4.81
CA ARG A 153 -28.45 13.69 6.26
C ARG A 153 -29.06 12.34 6.62
N TYR A 154 -30.20 11.96 6.04
CA TYR A 154 -30.76 10.62 6.21
C TYR A 154 -29.86 9.53 5.62
N ALA A 155 -29.31 9.74 4.42
CA ALA A 155 -28.33 8.83 3.84
C ALA A 155 -27.10 8.67 4.76
N GLY A 156 -26.69 9.75 5.43
CA GLY A 156 -25.61 9.76 6.44
C GLY A 156 -25.80 8.79 7.61
N LEU A 157 -27.03 8.34 7.90
CA LEU A 157 -27.25 7.30 8.92
C LEU A 157 -26.63 5.95 8.54
N TYR A 158 -26.53 5.66 7.25
CA TYR A 158 -25.98 4.41 6.73
C TYR A 158 -24.50 4.49 6.37
N VAL A 159 -23.93 5.69 6.33
CA VAL A 159 -22.51 5.92 5.98
C VAL A 159 -21.58 5.21 6.95
N SER A 160 -21.87 5.23 8.25
CA SER A 160 -21.04 4.55 9.26
C SER A 160 -20.92 3.04 9.00
N ARG A 161 -21.96 2.40 8.46
CA ARG A 161 -21.93 0.98 8.14
C ARG A 161 -21.18 0.70 6.85
N HIS A 162 -21.49 1.41 5.77
CA HIS A 162 -20.89 1.14 4.46
C HIS A 162 -19.46 1.66 4.36
N VAL A 163 -19.22 2.91 4.70
CA VAL A 163 -17.89 3.51 4.62
C VAL A 163 -16.99 3.03 5.76
N GLY A 164 -17.54 2.81 6.96
CA GLY A 164 -16.79 2.26 8.08
C GLY A 164 -16.25 0.86 7.78
N ASP A 165 -17.07 0.00 7.18
CA ASP A 165 -16.63 -1.34 6.74
C ASP A 165 -15.56 -1.25 5.64
N ASP A 166 -15.69 -0.28 4.72
CA ASP A 166 -14.67 -0.02 3.69
C ASP A 166 -13.37 0.48 4.27
N LEU A 167 -13.39 1.38 5.26
CA LEU A 167 -12.18 1.85 5.92
C LEU A 167 -11.43 0.68 6.59
N LYS A 168 -12.16 -0.18 7.33
CA LYS A 168 -11.57 -1.38 7.95
C LYS A 168 -10.97 -2.33 6.93
N LEU A 169 -11.71 -2.62 5.87
CA LEU A 169 -11.25 -3.49 4.80
C LEU A 169 -10.04 -2.91 4.08
N GLY A 170 -10.09 -1.61 3.73
CA GLY A 170 -9.00 -0.89 3.08
C GLY A 170 -7.73 -0.89 3.92
N LEU A 171 -7.83 -0.58 5.21
CA LEU A 171 -6.69 -0.59 6.13
C LEU A 171 -6.12 -2.00 6.34
N SER A 172 -6.96 -3.03 6.47
CA SER A 172 -6.52 -4.42 6.56
C SER A 172 -5.74 -4.85 5.32
N ARG A 173 -6.24 -4.49 4.14
CA ARG A 173 -5.54 -4.75 2.86
C ARG A 173 -4.27 -3.95 2.72
N LEU A 174 -4.27 -2.68 3.15
CA LEU A 174 -3.07 -1.84 3.18
C LEU A 174 -1.98 -2.48 4.03
N ALA A 175 -2.31 -2.95 5.24
CA ALA A 175 -1.36 -3.65 6.10
C ALA A 175 -0.82 -4.94 5.44
N THR A 176 -1.69 -5.70 4.75
CA THR A 176 -1.29 -6.91 3.99
C THR A 176 -0.38 -6.53 2.82
N ALA A 177 -0.74 -5.51 2.05
CA ALA A 177 0.07 -5.03 0.93
C ALA A 177 1.43 -4.51 1.40
N LEU A 178 1.48 -3.80 2.53
CA LEU A 178 2.73 -3.36 3.15
C LEU A 178 3.59 -4.56 3.59
N ALA A 179 2.99 -5.65 4.07
CA ALA A 179 3.72 -6.84 4.48
C ALA A 179 4.47 -7.53 3.33
N THR A 180 4.09 -7.31 2.08
CA THR A 180 4.79 -7.82 0.90
C THR A 180 6.03 -7.01 0.53
N VAL A 181 6.15 -5.77 1.03
CA VAL A 181 7.30 -4.90 0.73
C VAL A 181 8.46 -5.26 1.65
N PRO A 182 9.70 -5.42 1.14
CA PRO A 182 10.87 -5.59 2.00
C PRO A 182 10.99 -4.44 3.02
N ASN A 183 11.25 -4.77 4.29
CA ASN A 183 11.31 -3.78 5.37
C ASN A 183 12.66 -3.06 5.41
N PHE A 184 13.03 -2.42 4.31
CA PHE A 184 14.26 -1.68 4.13
C PHE A 184 13.95 -0.21 3.77
N ASP A 185 14.68 0.72 4.37
CA ASP A 185 14.50 2.14 4.08
C ASP A 185 15.34 2.55 2.86
N TYR A 186 14.72 2.53 1.69
CA TYR A 186 15.36 2.88 0.42
C TYR A 186 15.70 4.38 0.29
N ARG A 187 15.12 5.22 1.15
CA ARG A 187 15.38 6.66 1.19
C ARG A 187 16.28 7.05 2.37
N ALA A 188 16.85 6.07 3.08
CA ALA A 188 17.80 6.35 4.16
C ALA A 188 19.03 7.05 3.61
N GLU A 189 19.50 8.02 4.37
CA GLU A 189 20.77 8.70 4.12
C GLU A 189 21.77 8.32 5.21
N LEU A 190 23.01 8.11 4.81
CA LEU A 190 24.14 7.92 5.71
C LEU A 190 25.15 9.04 5.43
N ASP A 191 25.46 9.85 6.44
CA ASP A 191 26.33 11.02 6.32
C ASP A 191 25.91 12.00 5.19
N GLY A 192 24.61 12.22 5.03
CA GLY A 192 24.03 13.10 4.00
C GLY A 192 24.10 12.56 2.57
N LYS A 193 24.39 11.28 2.41
CA LYS A 193 24.38 10.59 1.11
C LYS A 193 23.33 9.49 1.08
N PRO A 194 22.59 9.32 -0.04
CA PRO A 194 21.68 8.21 -0.19
C PRO A 194 22.41 6.87 0.03
N VAL A 195 21.80 5.97 0.82
CA VAL A 195 22.33 4.61 1.03
C VAL A 195 22.34 3.80 -0.26
N LEU A 196 21.38 4.07 -1.15
CA LEU A 196 21.33 3.49 -2.50
C LEU A 196 21.76 4.55 -3.51
N SER A 197 22.67 4.17 -4.39
CA SER A 197 23.01 4.98 -5.57
C SER A 197 21.93 4.84 -6.64
N ASP A 198 21.88 5.80 -7.57
CA ASP A 198 21.07 5.69 -8.76
C ASP A 198 21.39 4.40 -9.54
N LEU A 199 20.39 3.84 -10.23
CA LEU A 199 20.59 2.73 -11.14
C LEU A 199 21.53 3.14 -12.27
N LYS A 200 22.66 2.44 -12.37
CA LYS A 200 23.65 2.66 -13.42
C LYS A 200 23.92 1.35 -14.15
N ILE A 201 24.00 1.43 -15.46
CA ILE A 201 24.59 0.37 -16.24
C ILE A 201 26.12 0.56 -16.14
N VAL A 202 26.79 -0.46 -15.62
CA VAL A 202 28.25 -0.46 -15.45
C VAL A 202 28.81 -1.58 -16.30
N ASP A 203 29.77 -1.26 -17.17
CA ASP A 203 30.54 -2.27 -17.86
C ASP A 203 31.51 -2.91 -16.85
N VAL A 204 31.37 -4.22 -16.66
CA VAL A 204 32.25 -5.00 -15.81
C VAL A 204 33.31 -5.64 -16.72
N PRO A 205 34.61 -5.38 -16.46
CA PRO A 205 35.67 -6.01 -17.27
C PRO A 205 35.64 -7.53 -17.07
N ALA A 206 36.11 -8.26 -18.10
CA ALA A 206 36.28 -9.70 -17.99
C ALA A 206 37.32 -10.02 -16.89
N GLU A 207 37.01 -11.00 -16.06
CA GLU A 207 37.86 -11.50 -14.99
C GLU A 207 38.17 -12.98 -15.21
N ASP A 208 39.38 -13.42 -14.87
CA ASP A 208 39.70 -14.85 -14.81
C ASP A 208 39.11 -15.44 -13.53
N LEU A 209 38.40 -16.55 -13.67
CA LEU A 209 37.64 -17.13 -12.57
C LEU A 209 37.97 -18.62 -12.40
N LEU A 210 38.19 -19.04 -11.17
CA LEU A 210 38.12 -20.46 -10.80
C LEU A 210 36.65 -20.80 -10.48
N VAL A 211 36.09 -21.76 -11.22
CA VAL A 211 34.68 -22.13 -11.12
C VAL A 211 34.56 -23.57 -10.69
N VAL A 212 33.73 -23.84 -9.70
CA VAL A 212 33.31 -25.19 -9.30
C VAL A 212 31.82 -25.27 -9.29
N THR A 213 31.28 -26.17 -10.14
CA THR A 213 29.83 -26.39 -10.24
C THR A 213 29.35 -27.30 -9.13
N ALA A 214 28.42 -26.86 -8.31
CA ALA A 214 27.82 -27.65 -7.24
C ALA A 214 26.77 -28.68 -7.76
N GLY A 215 26.33 -28.54 -9.01
CA GLY A 215 25.29 -29.40 -9.59
C GLY A 215 23.91 -29.16 -8.98
N ASN A 216 23.00 -30.12 -9.21
CA ASN A 216 21.63 -30.10 -8.70
C ASN A 216 21.58 -30.72 -7.28
N ILE A 217 21.56 -29.88 -6.27
CA ILE A 217 21.46 -30.30 -4.87
C ILE A 217 20.06 -30.01 -4.31
N ASP A 218 19.73 -30.66 -3.19
CA ASP A 218 18.48 -30.38 -2.49
C ASP A 218 18.46 -28.95 -1.96
N ARG A 219 17.30 -28.29 -2.14
CA ARG A 219 17.11 -26.88 -1.77
C ARG A 219 16.82 -26.73 -0.27
N ASP A 220 17.69 -27.23 0.56
CA ASP A 220 17.70 -26.98 1.99
C ASP A 220 18.96 -26.21 2.42
N ASN A 221 18.79 -25.39 3.47
CA ASN A 221 19.84 -24.47 3.90
C ASN A 221 21.13 -25.16 4.33
N GLU A 222 21.05 -26.36 4.94
CA GLU A 222 22.23 -27.04 5.45
C GLU A 222 23.02 -27.71 4.32
N THR A 223 22.33 -28.33 3.36
CA THR A 223 22.95 -28.91 2.17
C THR A 223 23.62 -27.82 1.31
N ILE A 224 22.94 -26.67 1.11
CA ILE A 224 23.51 -25.55 0.37
C ILE A 224 24.76 -24.99 1.06
N LYS A 225 24.71 -24.70 2.36
CA LYS A 225 25.85 -24.20 3.13
C LYS A 225 27.03 -25.13 3.08
N LYS A 226 26.76 -26.43 3.29
CA LYS A 226 27.80 -27.45 3.23
C LYS A 226 28.45 -27.50 1.87
N SER A 227 27.65 -27.53 0.80
CA SER A 227 28.17 -27.54 -0.57
C SER A 227 29.02 -26.33 -0.90
N ILE A 228 28.58 -25.12 -0.49
CA ILE A 228 29.38 -23.90 -0.67
C ILE A 228 30.72 -24.02 0.04
N LYS A 229 30.73 -24.47 1.29
CA LYS A 229 31.96 -24.61 2.10
C LYS A 229 32.92 -25.63 1.47
N ASP A 230 32.43 -26.81 1.12
CA ASP A 230 33.23 -27.86 0.52
C ASP A 230 33.89 -27.42 -0.80
N ASN A 231 33.11 -26.70 -1.64
CA ASN A 231 33.62 -26.16 -2.90
C ASN A 231 34.60 -25.01 -2.70
N GLN A 232 34.43 -24.17 -1.68
CA GLN A 232 35.41 -23.12 -1.31
C GLN A 232 36.73 -23.74 -0.84
N GLU A 233 36.68 -24.79 -0.02
CA GLU A 233 37.88 -25.51 0.41
C GLU A 233 38.59 -26.18 -0.74
N TRP A 234 37.84 -26.67 -1.73
CA TRP A 234 38.41 -27.21 -2.98
C TRP A 234 39.11 -26.16 -3.80
N ILE A 235 38.44 -25.04 -4.06
CA ILE A 235 39.04 -23.88 -4.78
C ILE A 235 40.34 -23.44 -4.11
N LYS A 236 40.32 -23.26 -2.78
CA LYS A 236 41.50 -22.87 -2.02
C LYS A 236 42.67 -23.84 -2.21
N ARG A 237 42.43 -25.16 -2.15
CA ARG A 237 43.47 -26.16 -2.39
C ARG A 237 44.05 -26.05 -3.81
N VAL A 238 43.24 -25.84 -4.82
CA VAL A 238 43.70 -25.64 -6.20
C VAL A 238 44.53 -24.38 -6.32
N MET A 239 44.11 -23.27 -5.69
CA MET A 239 44.85 -22.03 -5.70
C MET A 239 46.21 -22.19 -5.01
N ASP A 240 46.23 -22.73 -3.82
CA ASP A 240 47.46 -22.97 -3.03
C ASP A 240 48.46 -23.86 -3.82
N SER A 241 47.97 -24.88 -4.53
CA SER A 241 48.79 -25.80 -5.32
C SER A 241 49.38 -25.18 -6.59
N ASN A 242 48.75 -24.12 -7.10
CA ASN A 242 49.15 -23.44 -8.34
C ASN A 242 49.76 -22.04 -8.11
N GLY A 243 49.91 -21.63 -6.87
CA GLY A 243 50.43 -20.29 -6.52
C GLY A 243 49.55 -19.14 -6.98
N LEU A 244 48.22 -19.36 -6.98
CA LEU A 244 47.22 -18.35 -7.36
C LEU A 244 46.76 -17.58 -6.12
N GLU A 245 46.52 -16.29 -6.28
CA GLU A 245 46.03 -15.40 -5.24
C GLU A 245 44.62 -14.91 -5.61
N ALA A 246 43.71 -14.87 -4.62
CA ALA A 246 42.36 -14.34 -4.79
C ALA A 246 42.42 -12.81 -4.98
N VAL A 247 41.83 -12.30 -6.05
CA VAL A 247 41.76 -10.87 -6.34
C VAL A 247 40.40 -10.25 -5.93
N GLY A 248 39.46 -11.07 -5.47
CA GLY A 248 38.14 -10.63 -5.04
C GLY A 248 37.44 -11.65 -4.12
N PRO A 249 36.25 -11.33 -3.61
CA PRO A 249 35.47 -12.23 -2.79
C PRO A 249 34.91 -13.43 -3.59
N VAL A 250 34.70 -14.56 -2.91
CA VAL A 250 33.97 -15.69 -3.50
C VAL A 250 32.55 -15.25 -3.87
N ARG A 251 32.10 -15.67 -5.03
CA ARG A 251 30.77 -15.40 -5.56
C ARG A 251 29.99 -16.69 -5.76
N ILE A 252 28.69 -16.65 -5.58
CA ILE A 252 27.77 -17.75 -5.89
C ILE A 252 26.95 -17.33 -7.11
N VAL A 253 27.05 -18.11 -8.16
CA VAL A 253 26.31 -17.87 -9.41
C VAL A 253 25.24 -18.94 -9.54
N THR A 254 23.98 -18.53 -9.41
CA THR A 254 22.84 -19.44 -9.57
C THR A 254 22.68 -19.78 -11.06
N THR A 255 22.73 -21.07 -11.38
CA THR A 255 22.57 -21.56 -12.75
C THR A 255 21.19 -22.13 -13.02
N ASP A 256 20.53 -22.72 -11.98
CA ASP A 256 19.15 -23.14 -12.05
C ASP A 256 18.50 -23.07 -10.66
N PHE A 257 17.21 -22.75 -10.62
CA PHE A 257 16.46 -22.55 -9.38
C PHE A 257 15.05 -23.15 -9.51
N ALA A 258 14.94 -24.44 -9.19
CA ALA A 258 13.68 -25.16 -9.17
C ALA A 258 13.02 -25.14 -7.76
N SER A 259 11.84 -25.73 -7.64
CA SER A 259 11.08 -25.78 -6.38
C SER A 259 11.79 -26.59 -5.28
N ASP A 260 12.41 -27.68 -5.63
CA ASP A 260 13.05 -28.68 -4.74
C ASP A 260 14.55 -28.83 -4.97
N LYS A 261 15.08 -28.32 -6.07
CA LYS A 261 16.48 -28.40 -6.45
C LYS A 261 17.08 -27.02 -6.67
N TYR A 262 18.39 -26.93 -6.46
CA TYR A 262 19.17 -25.72 -6.67
C TYR A 262 20.52 -26.07 -7.31
N ALA A 263 20.79 -25.43 -8.42
CA ALA A 263 22.08 -25.54 -9.09
C ALA A 263 22.81 -24.21 -9.07
N PHE A 264 24.08 -24.23 -8.72
CA PHE A 264 24.90 -23.03 -8.62
C PHE A 264 26.38 -23.37 -8.81
N ASP A 265 27.12 -22.35 -9.19
CA ASP A 265 28.58 -22.36 -9.24
C ASP A 265 29.15 -21.56 -8.07
N VAL A 266 30.24 -22.07 -7.51
CA VAL A 266 31.09 -21.34 -6.56
C VAL A 266 32.28 -20.81 -7.36
N VAL A 267 32.46 -19.48 -7.32
CA VAL A 267 33.37 -18.77 -8.21
C VAL A 267 34.34 -17.92 -7.41
N GLN A 268 35.63 -18.02 -7.70
CA GLN A 268 36.69 -17.22 -7.10
C GLN A 268 37.43 -16.45 -8.19
N PRO A 269 37.37 -15.10 -8.16
CA PRO A 269 38.25 -14.23 -8.98
C PRO A 269 39.67 -14.26 -8.52
#